data_31c0a1f3e7b0651b0bc97c9404e7ec79
#
_entry.id   31c0a1f3e7b0651b0bc97c9404e7ec79
#
_cell.length_a   1.000
_cell.length_b   1.000
_cell.length_c   1.000
_cell.angle_alpha   90.00
_cell.angle_beta   90.00
_cell.angle_gamma   90.00
#
_symmetry.space_group_name_H-M   'P 1'
#
loop_
_entity.id
_entity.type
_entity.pdbx_description
1 polymer ?
#
loop_
_entity_poly.entity_id
_entity_poly.type
_entity_poly.pdbx_seq_one_letter_code
_entity_poly.pdbx_strand_id
1 'polypeptide(L)'
;MSIPVLPGITAKTVKTKRLTTRVLFHGPENGIPVLFLHGNLSSATWWEDNLLALPEGYLGIALDQRGFGDADPEQHIDATRGLADLADDAAALLDELGFEKAHVVGNSMGGNVTYWMMADHSERLKSVCLAGPGSPYGFRGTKDEIGTPCYDDFAGAGAGVVNPGTVKSIIAKDMNPENRLGLAAALNALVFSSNLVPPERKQALVEACYAIHIGEQDFPGDSVKSPNWPYVTAGKWGSVNALSPKYHVDVNKIYQASNKVEVLWARGEKDIAVSDYAGSDPGVLGKQGLIPNYPSEAVFPPQPMESQIRRFLNDYAKAGGCYREILIRNLGHAFFLEMPRQFNAVLNHFILSVDQRIELIRTVGK
;
A
#
# COMPACT_ATOMS: atom_id res chain seq x y z
N MET A 1 -14.78 16.79 11.60
CA MET A 1 -15.91 15.81 11.56
C MET A 1 -15.25 14.45 11.33
N SER A 2 -15.58 13.45 12.16
CA SER A 2 -15.05 12.11 11.99
C SER A 2 -15.54 11.49 10.68
N ILE A 3 -14.67 10.75 10.00
CA ILE A 3 -15.03 10.01 8.78
C ILE A 3 -16.09 8.97 9.15
N PRO A 4 -17.27 8.94 8.49
CA PRO A 4 -18.31 7.96 8.77
C PRO A 4 -17.83 6.53 8.58
N VAL A 5 -18.43 5.57 9.28
CA VAL A 5 -18.12 4.13 9.18
C VAL A 5 -19.38 3.32 8.85
N LEU A 6 -19.18 2.16 8.24
CA LEU A 6 -20.27 1.22 7.97
C LEU A 6 -20.84 0.63 9.29
N PRO A 7 -22.13 0.28 9.32
CA PRO A 7 -22.73 -0.45 10.45
C PRO A 7 -21.95 -1.72 10.77
N GLY A 8 -21.65 -1.95 12.04
CA GLY A 8 -20.84 -3.07 12.52
C GLY A 8 -19.35 -2.78 12.65
N ILE A 9 -18.87 -1.62 12.15
CA ILE A 9 -17.52 -1.13 12.38
C ILE A 9 -17.51 -0.21 13.61
N THR A 10 -16.52 -0.40 14.47
CA THR A 10 -16.23 0.50 15.60
C THR A 10 -14.99 1.31 15.29
N ALA A 11 -15.10 2.65 15.31
CA ALA A 11 -13.95 3.54 15.18
C ALA A 11 -13.53 4.04 16.57
N LYS A 12 -12.23 3.92 16.88
CA LYS A 12 -11.63 4.44 18.13
C LYS A 12 -10.37 5.26 17.78
N THR A 13 -10.11 6.32 18.52
CA THR A 13 -8.79 6.94 18.52
C THR A 13 -7.89 6.15 19.44
N VAL A 14 -6.77 5.64 18.91
CA VAL A 14 -5.76 4.90 19.67
C VAL A 14 -4.48 5.73 19.73
N LYS A 15 -3.93 5.86 20.94
CA LYS A 15 -2.67 6.56 21.18
C LYS A 15 -1.60 5.54 21.51
N THR A 16 -0.65 5.36 20.61
CA THR A 16 0.55 4.57 20.84
C THR A 16 1.71 5.46 21.29
N LYS A 17 2.87 4.87 21.58
CA LYS A 17 4.11 5.63 21.83
C LYS A 17 4.63 6.42 20.64
N ARG A 18 4.09 6.17 19.40
CA ARG A 18 4.58 6.74 18.14
C ARG A 18 3.57 7.60 17.42
N LEU A 19 2.31 7.22 17.47
CA LEU A 19 1.25 7.83 16.68
C LEU A 19 -0.07 7.81 17.45
N THR A 20 -0.82 8.90 17.41
CA THR A 20 -2.24 8.91 17.77
C THR A 20 -3.02 8.87 16.46
N THR A 21 -3.92 7.90 16.30
CA THR A 21 -4.63 7.72 15.04
C THR A 21 -6.00 7.09 15.23
N ARG A 22 -6.87 7.27 14.24
CA ARG A 22 -8.12 6.55 14.12
C ARG A 22 -7.85 5.10 13.71
N VAL A 23 -8.49 4.18 14.43
CA VAL A 23 -8.43 2.75 14.15
C VAL A 23 -9.83 2.20 14.06
N LEU A 24 -10.09 1.41 13.04
CA LEU A 24 -11.35 0.69 12.82
C LEU A 24 -11.22 -0.73 13.33
N PHE A 25 -12.27 -1.22 13.97
CA PHE A 25 -12.34 -2.56 14.54
C PHE A 25 -13.63 -3.26 14.13
N HIS A 26 -13.52 -4.57 13.89
CA HIS A 26 -14.65 -5.48 13.77
C HIS A 26 -14.28 -6.86 14.32
N GLY A 27 -15.18 -7.48 15.10
CA GLY A 27 -14.99 -8.79 15.72
C GLY A 27 -14.71 -8.70 17.22
N PRO A 28 -14.46 -9.84 17.89
CA PRO A 28 -14.24 -9.91 19.34
C PRO A 28 -12.88 -9.29 19.72
N GLU A 29 -12.84 -8.53 20.84
CA GLU A 29 -11.63 -7.83 21.28
C GLU A 29 -10.44 -8.77 21.55
N ASN A 30 -10.70 -10.01 21.94
CA ASN A 30 -9.70 -11.06 22.17
C ASN A 30 -9.51 -12.01 20.96
N GLY A 31 -10.04 -11.63 19.79
CA GLY A 31 -9.93 -12.41 18.56
C GLY A 31 -8.51 -12.45 18.00
N ILE A 32 -8.29 -13.33 17.04
CA ILE A 32 -7.02 -13.41 16.31
C ILE A 32 -6.87 -12.15 15.43
N PRO A 33 -5.81 -11.35 15.63
CA PRO A 33 -5.70 -10.06 14.97
C PRO A 33 -5.35 -10.19 13.48
N VAL A 34 -6.08 -9.44 12.64
CA VAL A 34 -5.79 -9.21 11.23
C VAL A 34 -5.64 -7.70 11.03
N LEU A 35 -4.42 -7.24 10.79
CA LEU A 35 -4.09 -5.84 10.60
C LEU A 35 -4.13 -5.48 9.12
N PHE A 36 -4.89 -4.44 8.77
CA PHE A 36 -5.05 -3.94 7.42
C PHE A 36 -4.36 -2.59 7.24
N LEU A 37 -3.48 -2.50 6.22
CA LEU A 37 -2.70 -1.32 5.87
C LEU A 37 -3.15 -0.81 4.50
N HIS A 38 -3.68 0.42 4.48
CA HIS A 38 -4.24 1.01 3.26
C HIS A 38 -3.15 1.56 2.31
N GLY A 39 -3.54 1.83 1.05
CA GLY A 39 -2.69 2.42 0.04
C GLY A 39 -2.46 3.92 0.18
N ASN A 40 -1.64 4.49 -0.70
CA ASN A 40 -1.53 5.94 -0.86
C ASN A 40 -2.86 6.51 -1.36
N LEU A 41 -3.18 7.77 -1.03
CA LEU A 41 -4.46 8.41 -1.36
C LEU A 41 -5.67 7.57 -0.87
N SER A 42 -5.59 7.03 0.34
CA SER A 42 -6.61 6.17 0.93
C SER A 42 -6.65 6.34 2.45
N SER A 43 -7.47 5.58 3.15
CA SER A 43 -7.56 5.53 4.61
C SER A 43 -8.07 4.16 5.08
N ALA A 44 -8.17 3.96 6.38
CA ALA A 44 -8.72 2.74 6.98
C ALA A 44 -10.14 2.41 6.47
N THR A 45 -10.92 3.41 6.05
CA THR A 45 -12.28 3.27 5.49
C THR A 45 -12.34 2.33 4.28
N TRP A 46 -11.24 2.19 3.53
CA TRP A 46 -11.17 1.29 2.37
C TRP A 46 -11.22 -0.19 2.76
N TRP A 47 -11.00 -0.51 4.04
CA TRP A 47 -10.99 -1.89 4.53
C TRP A 47 -12.27 -2.34 5.22
N GLU A 48 -13.28 -1.46 5.35
CA GLU A 48 -14.50 -1.76 6.12
C GLU A 48 -15.24 -3.02 5.64
N ASP A 49 -15.42 -3.18 4.31
CA ASP A 49 -16.08 -4.37 3.73
C ASP A 49 -15.28 -5.66 3.99
N ASN A 50 -13.96 -5.54 4.13
CA ASN A 50 -13.08 -6.67 4.40
C ASN A 50 -13.04 -7.00 5.90
N LEU A 51 -13.08 -5.99 6.76
CA LEU A 51 -13.21 -6.17 8.21
C LEU A 51 -14.50 -6.93 8.54
N LEU A 52 -15.64 -6.47 7.98
CA LEU A 52 -16.96 -7.06 8.20
C LEU A 52 -17.08 -8.53 7.72
N ALA A 53 -16.21 -8.94 6.81
CA ALA A 53 -16.25 -10.28 6.22
C ALA A 53 -15.27 -11.28 6.85
N LEU A 54 -14.51 -10.88 7.87
CA LEU A 54 -13.61 -11.79 8.57
C LEU A 54 -14.36 -12.95 9.23
N PRO A 55 -13.75 -14.14 9.35
CA PRO A 55 -14.37 -15.27 10.02
C PRO A 55 -14.62 -15.00 11.51
N GLU A 56 -15.57 -15.72 12.10
CA GLU A 56 -15.79 -15.71 13.53
C GLU A 56 -14.48 -16.02 14.30
N GLY A 57 -14.26 -15.32 15.41
CA GLY A 57 -13.04 -15.46 16.22
C GLY A 57 -11.86 -14.60 15.75
N TYR A 58 -11.98 -13.88 14.65
CA TYR A 58 -10.96 -12.93 14.21
C TYR A 58 -11.32 -11.50 14.58
N LEU A 59 -10.29 -10.70 14.92
CA LEU A 59 -10.40 -9.26 15.13
C LEU A 59 -9.75 -8.52 13.96
N GLY A 60 -10.57 -7.86 13.16
CA GLY A 60 -10.09 -6.95 12.12
C GLY A 60 -9.69 -5.61 12.71
N ILE A 61 -8.51 -5.11 12.30
CA ILE A 61 -7.91 -3.85 12.75
C ILE A 61 -7.43 -3.10 11.51
N ALA A 62 -7.94 -1.90 11.25
CA ALA A 62 -7.44 -1.04 10.17
C ALA A 62 -7.16 0.36 10.72
N LEU A 63 -5.91 0.85 10.56
CA LEU A 63 -5.53 2.18 11.05
C LEU A 63 -5.46 3.18 9.90
N ASP A 64 -5.75 4.44 10.20
CA ASP A 64 -5.29 5.53 9.35
C ASP A 64 -3.79 5.69 9.58
N GLN A 65 -3.00 5.45 8.55
CA GLN A 65 -1.54 5.50 8.64
C GLN A 65 -1.07 6.97 8.76
N ARG A 66 0.14 7.17 9.27
CA ARG A 66 0.82 8.47 9.35
C ARG A 66 0.68 9.24 8.04
N GLY A 67 0.24 10.50 8.11
CA GLY A 67 -0.02 11.39 6.97
C GLY A 67 -1.39 11.20 6.29
N PHE A 68 -2.28 10.35 6.85
CA PHE A 68 -3.57 10.02 6.26
C PHE A 68 -4.70 10.01 7.30
N GLY A 69 -5.92 10.29 6.83
CA GLY A 69 -7.13 10.17 7.64
C GLY A 69 -7.10 11.06 8.88
N ASP A 70 -7.51 10.48 10.01
CA ASP A 70 -7.49 11.13 11.32
C ASP A 70 -6.22 10.78 12.14
N ALA A 71 -5.09 10.48 11.46
CA ALA A 71 -3.80 10.36 12.12
C ALA A 71 -3.32 11.75 12.62
N ASP A 72 -2.50 11.77 13.68
CA ASP A 72 -1.93 13.00 14.25
C ASP A 72 -1.19 13.80 13.17
N PRO A 73 -1.65 15.03 12.81
CA PRO A 73 -1.07 15.83 11.76
C PRO A 73 0.34 16.36 12.07
N GLU A 74 0.77 16.32 13.33
CA GLU A 74 2.14 16.70 13.73
C GLU A 74 3.17 15.59 13.50
N GLN A 75 2.69 14.39 13.12
CA GLN A 75 3.54 13.24 12.82
C GLN A 75 3.73 13.10 11.31
N HIS A 76 4.81 13.69 10.78
CA HIS A 76 5.14 13.71 9.36
C HIS A 76 5.86 12.43 8.90
N ILE A 77 5.98 12.24 7.58
CA ILE A 77 6.66 11.11 6.96
C ILE A 77 8.08 11.52 6.59
N ASP A 78 9.07 11.05 7.34
CA ASP A 78 10.49 11.16 6.98
C ASP A 78 10.82 10.14 5.88
N ALA A 79 10.79 10.61 4.63
CA ALA A 79 11.02 9.75 3.47
C ALA A 79 12.45 9.16 3.44
N THR A 80 13.42 9.75 4.15
CA THR A 80 14.79 9.19 4.21
C THR A 80 14.84 7.84 4.91
N ARG A 81 13.80 7.50 5.69
CA ARG A 81 13.57 6.21 6.30
C ARG A 81 12.70 5.28 5.45
N GLY A 82 12.35 5.68 4.22
CA GLY A 82 11.36 4.98 3.40
C GLY A 82 10.01 4.92 4.09
N LEU A 83 9.42 3.74 4.16
CA LEU A 83 8.16 3.50 4.89
C LEU A 83 8.38 2.82 6.26
N ALA A 84 9.61 2.82 6.78
CA ALA A 84 9.92 2.21 8.07
C ALA A 84 9.10 2.82 9.23
N ASP A 85 8.88 4.15 9.22
CA ASP A 85 8.07 4.79 10.25
C ASP A 85 6.62 4.27 10.29
N LEU A 86 6.03 3.99 9.13
CA LEU A 86 4.67 3.42 9.05
C LEU A 86 4.65 1.97 9.54
N ALA A 87 5.69 1.19 9.26
CA ALA A 87 5.84 -0.17 9.77
C ALA A 87 6.05 -0.20 11.29
N ASP A 88 6.88 0.71 11.80
CA ASP A 88 7.08 0.92 13.24
C ASP A 88 5.78 1.34 13.95
N ASP A 89 4.97 2.22 13.31
CA ASP A 89 3.67 2.64 13.84
C ASP A 89 2.68 1.46 13.89
N ALA A 90 2.67 0.61 12.87
CA ALA A 90 1.86 -0.60 12.83
C ALA A 90 2.27 -1.61 13.92
N ALA A 91 3.57 -1.80 14.15
CA ALA A 91 4.09 -2.62 15.24
C ALA A 91 3.73 -2.04 16.61
N ALA A 92 3.86 -0.70 16.78
CA ALA A 92 3.48 -0.02 18.02
C ALA A 92 1.97 -0.09 18.30
N LEU A 93 1.13 -0.13 17.26
CA LEU A 93 -0.31 -0.37 17.42
C LEU A 93 -0.59 -1.78 17.95
N LEU A 94 0.10 -2.80 17.45
CA LEU A 94 -0.03 -4.16 17.98
C LEU A 94 0.42 -4.24 19.44
N ASP A 95 1.50 -3.52 19.83
CA ASP A 95 1.95 -3.43 21.23
C ASP A 95 0.87 -2.82 22.13
N GLU A 96 0.29 -1.68 21.70
CA GLU A 96 -0.74 -0.96 22.47
C GLU A 96 -1.99 -1.79 22.66
N LEU A 97 -2.36 -2.61 21.65
CA LEU A 97 -3.50 -3.51 21.70
C LEU A 97 -3.20 -4.85 22.40
N GLY A 98 -1.95 -5.09 22.82
CA GLY A 98 -1.54 -6.31 23.54
C GLY A 98 -1.38 -7.54 22.64
N PHE A 99 -1.19 -7.37 21.34
CA PHE A 99 -1.00 -8.49 20.39
C PHE A 99 0.49 -8.72 20.09
N GLU A 100 0.96 -9.95 20.30
CA GLU A 100 2.32 -10.36 19.95
C GLU A 100 2.48 -10.43 18.43
N LYS A 101 1.55 -11.06 17.72
CA LYS A 101 1.58 -11.30 16.27
C LYS A 101 0.23 -11.08 15.63
N ALA A 102 0.22 -10.66 14.36
CA ALA A 102 -0.98 -10.51 13.55
C ALA A 102 -0.79 -11.10 12.14
N HIS A 103 -1.91 -11.46 11.49
CA HIS A 103 -1.94 -11.51 10.04
C HIS A 103 -1.93 -10.08 9.52
N VAL A 104 -1.16 -9.78 8.48
CA VAL A 104 -1.08 -8.42 7.91
C VAL A 104 -1.54 -8.43 6.47
N VAL A 105 -2.43 -7.52 6.13
CA VAL A 105 -2.97 -7.32 4.78
C VAL A 105 -2.60 -5.91 4.33
N GLY A 106 -1.80 -5.79 3.27
CA GLY A 106 -1.37 -4.48 2.76
C GLY A 106 -1.76 -4.26 1.30
N ASN A 107 -2.43 -3.14 1.01
CA ASN A 107 -2.75 -2.74 -0.36
C ASN A 107 -1.81 -1.64 -0.84
N SER A 108 -1.30 -1.75 -2.08
CA SER A 108 -0.51 -0.70 -2.72
C SER A 108 0.67 -0.24 -1.83
N MET A 109 0.72 1.03 -1.41
CA MET A 109 1.68 1.53 -0.41
C MET A 109 1.63 0.72 0.89
N GLY A 110 0.45 0.29 1.36
CA GLY A 110 0.33 -0.59 2.53
C GLY A 110 1.03 -1.93 2.32
N GLY A 111 1.09 -2.42 1.08
CA GLY A 111 1.93 -3.56 0.69
C GLY A 111 3.42 -3.26 0.82
N ASN A 112 3.84 -2.04 0.45
CA ASN A 112 5.23 -1.61 0.68
C ASN A 112 5.53 -1.48 2.19
N VAL A 113 4.62 -0.95 3.01
CA VAL A 113 4.76 -0.95 4.48
C VAL A 113 4.89 -2.39 5.00
N THR A 114 4.14 -3.33 4.42
CA THR A 114 4.25 -4.76 4.79
C THR A 114 5.62 -5.34 4.48
N TYR A 115 6.29 -4.95 3.38
CA TYR A 115 7.70 -5.35 3.14
C TYR A 115 8.64 -4.84 4.25
N TRP A 116 8.42 -3.61 4.75
CA TRP A 116 9.19 -3.09 5.88
C TRP A 116 8.89 -3.88 7.17
N MET A 117 7.64 -4.28 7.41
CA MET A 117 7.32 -5.19 8.53
C MET A 117 7.99 -6.56 8.36
N MET A 118 8.06 -7.10 7.14
CA MET A 118 8.78 -8.35 6.87
C MET A 118 10.29 -8.22 7.12
N ALA A 119 10.87 -7.03 6.89
CA ALA A 119 12.30 -6.76 7.07
C ALA A 119 12.68 -6.53 8.54
N ASP A 120 11.92 -5.68 9.23
CA ASP A 120 12.32 -5.12 10.54
C ASP A 120 11.45 -5.62 11.71
N HIS A 121 10.29 -6.24 11.42
CA HIS A 121 9.33 -6.76 12.41
C HIS A 121 8.78 -8.16 12.05
N SER A 122 9.60 -9.00 11.43
CA SER A 122 9.15 -10.32 10.96
C SER A 122 8.55 -11.19 12.07
N GLU A 123 9.06 -11.07 13.29
CA GLU A 123 8.57 -11.78 14.48
C GLU A 123 7.14 -11.40 14.88
N ARG A 124 6.64 -10.24 14.42
CA ARG A 124 5.27 -9.76 14.66
C ARG A 124 4.24 -10.31 13.66
N LEU A 125 4.69 -11.08 12.69
CA LEU A 125 3.86 -11.58 11.60
C LEU A 125 3.45 -13.04 11.82
N LYS A 126 2.15 -13.35 11.57
CA LYS A 126 1.62 -14.71 11.43
C LYS A 126 1.57 -15.13 9.96
N SER A 127 1.12 -14.25 9.10
CA SER A 127 1.14 -14.36 7.64
C SER A 127 0.99 -12.98 7.00
N VAL A 128 1.23 -12.89 5.71
CA VAL A 128 1.13 -11.65 4.93
C VAL A 128 0.23 -11.85 3.72
N CYS A 129 -0.71 -10.92 3.50
CA CYS A 129 -1.43 -10.79 2.24
C CYS A 129 -1.05 -9.47 1.56
N LEU A 130 -0.40 -9.57 0.41
CA LEU A 130 -0.03 -8.46 -0.47
C LEU A 130 -1.15 -8.27 -1.49
N ALA A 131 -2.04 -7.31 -1.25
CA ALA A 131 -3.19 -7.00 -2.11
C ALA A 131 -2.84 -5.89 -3.11
N GLY A 132 -2.33 -6.24 -4.30
CA GLY A 132 -1.85 -5.29 -5.30
C GLY A 132 -0.73 -4.38 -4.74
N PRO A 133 0.34 -4.93 -4.14
CA PRO A 133 1.39 -4.14 -3.50
C PRO A 133 2.16 -3.35 -4.54
N GLY A 134 2.77 -2.23 -4.16
CA GLY A 134 3.82 -1.61 -4.98
C GLY A 134 5.06 -2.50 -5.08
N SER A 135 5.98 -2.17 -5.99
CA SER A 135 7.26 -2.88 -6.09
C SER A 135 8.07 -2.77 -4.80
N PRO A 136 8.76 -3.84 -4.36
CA PRO A 136 9.68 -3.79 -3.22
C PRO A 136 10.89 -2.88 -3.47
N TYR A 137 11.16 -2.56 -4.73
CA TYR A 137 12.24 -1.65 -5.15
C TYR A 137 11.78 -0.20 -5.33
N GLY A 138 10.61 0.15 -4.78
CA GLY A 138 10.05 1.49 -4.85
C GLY A 138 9.14 1.71 -6.06
N PHE A 139 8.71 2.95 -6.26
CA PHE A 139 7.72 3.34 -7.25
C PHE A 139 8.29 4.36 -8.21
N ARG A 140 8.40 3.98 -9.49
CA ARG A 140 8.92 4.73 -10.64
C ARG A 140 10.45 4.81 -10.73
N GLY A 141 10.98 4.90 -11.93
CA GLY A 141 12.38 5.22 -12.20
C GLY A 141 13.38 4.08 -12.02
N THR A 142 12.91 2.80 -12.03
CA THR A 142 13.76 1.62 -12.13
C THR A 142 13.52 0.89 -13.44
N LYS A 143 14.54 0.21 -13.99
CA LYS A 143 14.55 -0.28 -15.38
C LYS A 143 14.52 -1.80 -15.56
N ASP A 144 14.66 -2.57 -14.49
CA ASP A 144 14.75 -4.03 -14.56
C ASP A 144 14.10 -4.72 -13.35
N GLU A 145 14.06 -6.05 -13.36
CA GLU A 145 13.42 -6.87 -12.32
C GLU A 145 14.11 -6.83 -10.96
N ILE A 146 15.35 -6.34 -10.88
CA ILE A 146 16.10 -6.20 -9.63
C ILE A 146 16.13 -4.77 -9.08
N GLY A 147 15.36 -3.86 -9.71
CA GLY A 147 15.21 -2.50 -9.24
C GLY A 147 16.37 -1.56 -9.54
N THR A 148 17.18 -1.85 -10.57
CA THR A 148 18.25 -0.93 -10.98
C THR A 148 17.67 0.43 -11.38
N PRO A 149 18.12 1.55 -10.79
CA PRO A 149 17.60 2.87 -11.14
C PRO A 149 17.95 3.25 -12.58
N CYS A 150 17.06 4.01 -13.24
CA CYS A 150 17.33 4.55 -14.57
C CYS A 150 18.47 5.57 -14.55
N TYR A 151 18.58 6.32 -13.45
CA TYR A 151 19.65 7.29 -13.19
C TYR A 151 20.13 7.17 -11.74
N ASP A 152 21.40 7.44 -11.49
CA ASP A 152 22.03 7.34 -10.17
C ASP A 152 21.40 8.28 -9.12
N ASP A 153 20.78 9.37 -9.55
CA ASP A 153 20.07 10.32 -8.69
C ASP A 153 18.59 10.00 -8.50
N PHE A 154 18.11 8.85 -9.02
CA PHE A 154 16.73 8.39 -8.94
C PHE A 154 15.70 9.35 -9.58
N ALA A 155 16.11 10.11 -10.62
CA ALA A 155 15.19 10.96 -11.36
C ALA A 155 13.98 10.18 -11.88
N GLY A 156 12.83 10.82 -11.89
CA GLY A 156 11.55 10.23 -12.31
C GLY A 156 10.74 9.60 -11.17
N ALA A 157 11.25 9.64 -9.92
CA ALA A 157 10.53 9.21 -8.73
C ALA A 157 10.28 10.38 -7.77
N GLY A 158 9.43 10.18 -6.77
CA GLY A 158 9.16 11.13 -5.70
C GLY A 158 8.08 12.18 -6.00
N ALA A 159 7.95 13.17 -5.12
CA ALA A 159 6.87 14.14 -5.11
C ALA A 159 6.75 14.99 -6.38
N GLY A 160 7.88 15.30 -7.00
CA GLY A 160 7.94 16.17 -8.20
C GLY A 160 7.23 15.60 -9.43
N VAL A 161 6.89 14.33 -9.48
CA VAL A 161 6.13 13.71 -10.57
C VAL A 161 4.62 13.71 -10.34
N VAL A 162 4.15 14.16 -9.17
CA VAL A 162 2.71 14.30 -8.87
C VAL A 162 2.16 15.51 -9.60
N ASN A 163 1.02 15.33 -10.29
CA ASN A 163 0.38 16.42 -10.99
C ASN A 163 -0.11 17.50 -10.01
N PRO A 164 0.33 18.77 -10.13
CA PRO A 164 -0.08 19.84 -9.23
C PRO A 164 -1.61 20.09 -9.24
N GLY A 165 -2.29 19.76 -10.35
CA GLY A 165 -3.74 19.83 -10.45
C GLY A 165 -4.44 18.88 -9.50
N THR A 166 -3.91 17.66 -9.33
CA THR A 166 -4.42 16.67 -8.37
C THR A 166 -4.26 17.19 -6.94
N VAL A 167 -3.11 17.74 -6.58
CA VAL A 167 -2.88 18.33 -5.25
C VAL A 167 -3.87 19.45 -4.98
N LYS A 168 -4.06 20.37 -5.94
CA LYS A 168 -5.05 21.46 -5.83
C LYS A 168 -6.49 20.93 -5.64
N SER A 169 -6.87 19.87 -6.35
CA SER A 169 -8.20 19.27 -6.23
C SER A 169 -8.42 18.66 -4.84
N ILE A 170 -7.37 18.05 -4.26
CA ILE A 170 -7.43 17.50 -2.90
C ILE A 170 -7.63 18.63 -1.88
N ILE A 171 -6.85 19.70 -1.95
CA ILE A 171 -6.98 20.88 -1.08
C ILE A 171 -8.38 21.48 -1.18
N ALA A 172 -8.91 21.58 -2.39
CA ALA A 172 -10.25 22.11 -2.65
C ALA A 172 -11.38 21.12 -2.29
N LYS A 173 -11.05 19.87 -1.95
CA LYS A 173 -12.01 18.75 -1.80
C LYS A 173 -12.95 18.64 -3.01
N ASP A 174 -12.38 18.78 -4.22
CA ASP A 174 -13.11 18.81 -5.48
C ASP A 174 -13.53 17.41 -5.89
N MET A 175 -14.82 17.10 -5.70
CA MET A 175 -15.45 15.82 -6.05
C MET A 175 -15.97 15.78 -7.49
N ASN A 176 -15.76 16.83 -8.29
CA ASN A 176 -16.27 16.88 -9.67
C ASN A 176 -15.59 15.80 -10.55
N PRO A 177 -16.30 14.79 -11.05
CA PRO A 177 -15.74 13.73 -11.87
C PRO A 177 -15.28 14.23 -13.27
N GLU A 178 -15.74 15.39 -13.71
CA GLU A 178 -15.34 16.02 -14.98
C GLU A 178 -13.99 16.74 -14.88
N ASN A 179 -13.50 17.00 -13.68
CA ASN A 179 -12.15 17.53 -13.48
C ASN A 179 -11.10 16.44 -13.72
N ARG A 180 -10.60 16.34 -14.94
CA ARG A 180 -9.62 15.32 -15.36
C ARG A 180 -8.30 15.33 -14.57
N LEU A 181 -7.98 16.43 -13.89
CA LEU A 181 -6.82 16.54 -12.99
C LEU A 181 -7.19 16.27 -11.53
N GLY A 182 -8.48 16.05 -11.26
CA GLY A 182 -9.01 15.81 -9.93
C GLY A 182 -8.69 14.41 -9.39
N LEU A 183 -8.66 14.30 -8.06
CA LEU A 183 -8.47 13.01 -7.38
C LEU A 183 -9.53 11.97 -7.77
N ALA A 184 -10.81 12.38 -7.83
CA ALA A 184 -11.91 11.48 -8.21
C ALA A 184 -11.71 10.89 -9.61
N ALA A 185 -11.29 11.71 -10.58
CA ALA A 185 -10.97 11.25 -11.93
C ALA A 185 -9.75 10.33 -11.97
N ALA A 186 -8.69 10.66 -11.21
CA ALA A 186 -7.49 9.83 -11.11
C ALA A 186 -7.80 8.44 -10.52
N LEU A 187 -8.60 8.38 -9.44
CA LEU A 187 -9.03 7.11 -8.83
C LEU A 187 -9.88 6.29 -9.83
N ASN A 188 -10.79 6.93 -10.56
CA ASN A 188 -11.58 6.25 -11.58
C ASN A 188 -10.74 5.74 -12.76
N ALA A 189 -9.69 6.46 -13.14
CA ALA A 189 -8.85 6.08 -14.26
C ALA A 189 -7.83 4.99 -13.92
N LEU A 190 -7.27 4.99 -12.69
CA LEU A 190 -6.12 4.17 -12.34
C LEU A 190 -6.44 3.06 -11.33
N VAL A 191 -7.47 3.24 -10.50
CA VAL A 191 -7.72 2.38 -9.34
C VAL A 191 -8.97 1.53 -9.52
N PHE A 192 -10.10 2.14 -9.89
CA PHE A 192 -11.35 1.43 -10.15
C PHE A 192 -11.44 1.01 -11.62
N SER A 193 -11.46 -0.28 -11.87
CA SER A 193 -11.50 -0.85 -13.23
C SER A 193 -12.92 -1.16 -13.73
N SER A 194 -13.90 -1.06 -12.83
CA SER A 194 -15.28 -1.45 -13.09
C SER A 194 -16.26 -0.52 -12.37
N ASN A 195 -17.56 -0.70 -12.68
CA ASN A 195 -18.67 -0.03 -11.98
C ASN A 195 -19.33 -0.95 -10.93
N LEU A 196 -18.59 -1.90 -10.37
CA LEU A 196 -19.13 -2.88 -9.42
C LEU A 196 -19.30 -2.32 -7.99
N VAL A 197 -18.53 -1.28 -7.64
CA VAL A 197 -18.73 -0.60 -6.36
C VAL A 197 -20.01 0.25 -6.45
N PRO A 198 -20.99 0.07 -5.55
CA PRO A 198 -22.19 0.90 -5.54
C PRO A 198 -21.84 2.40 -5.48
N PRO A 199 -22.60 3.27 -6.18
CA PRO A 199 -22.25 4.69 -6.29
C PRO A 199 -22.06 5.40 -4.95
N GLU A 200 -22.96 5.15 -3.98
CA GLU A 200 -22.87 5.78 -2.65
C GLU A 200 -21.63 5.28 -1.89
N ARG A 201 -21.28 3.99 -2.02
CA ARG A 201 -20.07 3.42 -1.41
C ARG A 201 -18.83 4.00 -2.06
N LYS A 202 -18.81 4.09 -3.40
CA LYS A 202 -17.71 4.68 -4.15
C LYS A 202 -17.48 6.13 -3.77
N GLN A 203 -18.56 6.91 -3.62
CA GLN A 203 -18.48 8.29 -3.15
C GLN A 203 -17.84 8.36 -1.76
N ALA A 204 -18.29 7.56 -0.80
CA ALA A 204 -17.73 7.53 0.55
C ALA A 204 -16.23 7.14 0.55
N LEU A 205 -15.83 6.18 -0.29
CA LEU A 205 -14.42 5.78 -0.44
C LEU A 205 -13.57 6.92 -1.02
N VAL A 206 -14.08 7.66 -2.02
CA VAL A 206 -13.40 8.82 -2.60
C VAL A 206 -13.33 9.98 -1.60
N GLU A 207 -14.44 10.26 -0.88
CA GLU A 207 -14.45 11.29 0.17
C GLU A 207 -13.42 11.02 1.26
N ALA A 208 -13.25 9.76 1.67
CA ALA A 208 -12.23 9.37 2.66
C ALA A 208 -10.79 9.65 2.20
N CYS A 209 -10.54 9.68 0.89
CA CYS A 209 -9.22 10.02 0.34
C CYS A 209 -8.85 11.49 0.53
N TYR A 210 -9.85 12.38 0.65
CA TYR A 210 -9.60 13.82 0.88
C TYR A 210 -9.19 14.15 2.33
N ALA A 211 -9.12 13.15 3.21
CA ALA A 211 -8.55 13.28 4.55
C ALA A 211 -7.03 13.10 4.57
N ILE A 212 -6.37 12.97 3.42
CA ILE A 212 -4.90 12.94 3.34
C ILE A 212 -4.31 14.29 3.78
N HIS A 213 -3.21 14.23 4.53
CA HIS A 213 -2.49 15.44 4.95
C HIS A 213 -1.68 15.98 3.77
N ILE A 214 -1.83 17.28 3.48
CA ILE A 214 -1.19 17.93 2.35
C ILE A 214 -0.09 18.86 2.83
N GLY A 215 1.12 18.72 2.26
CA GLY A 215 2.25 19.60 2.56
C GLY A 215 3.58 19.07 2.06
N GLU A 216 4.63 19.86 2.27
CA GLU A 216 5.99 19.45 1.94
C GLU A 216 6.48 18.29 2.81
N GLN A 217 5.94 18.12 4.03
CA GLN A 217 6.30 17.04 4.94
C GLN A 217 5.30 15.86 4.91
N ASP A 218 4.23 15.95 4.09
CA ASP A 218 3.17 14.95 3.99
C ASP A 218 2.95 14.51 2.53
N PHE A 219 1.74 14.67 1.96
CA PHE A 219 1.49 14.38 0.56
C PHE A 219 1.51 15.70 -0.27
N PRO A 220 2.19 15.73 -1.40
CA PRO A 220 3.02 14.68 -2.00
C PRO A 220 4.43 14.58 -1.39
N GLY A 221 4.89 15.60 -0.67
CA GLY A 221 6.24 15.79 -0.14
C GLY A 221 6.97 16.93 -0.81
N ASP A 222 8.20 17.16 -0.40
CA ASP A 222 9.10 18.15 -1.00
C ASP A 222 9.65 17.65 -2.35
N SER A 223 9.90 18.56 -3.28
CA SER A 223 10.40 18.23 -4.62
C SER A 223 11.85 18.73 -4.80
N VAL A 224 12.70 17.88 -5.34
CA VAL A 224 14.10 18.18 -5.65
C VAL A 224 14.30 18.16 -7.17
N LYS A 225 15.03 19.18 -7.70
CA LYS A 225 15.40 19.23 -9.11
C LYS A 225 16.47 18.20 -9.43
N SER A 226 16.40 17.63 -10.64
CA SER A 226 17.40 16.72 -11.20
C SER A 226 17.88 17.26 -12.55
N PRO A 227 19.15 17.06 -12.92
CA PRO A 227 19.61 17.29 -14.30
C PRO A 227 19.09 16.22 -15.28
N ASN A 228 18.65 15.09 -14.78
CA ASN A 228 18.17 13.96 -15.57
C ASN A 228 16.66 14.02 -15.78
N TRP A 229 16.19 13.55 -16.94
CA TRP A 229 14.77 13.48 -17.24
C TRP A 229 14.00 12.61 -16.21
N PRO A 230 12.82 12.98 -15.79
CA PRO A 230 12.00 14.16 -16.11
C PRO A 230 12.29 15.40 -15.24
N TYR A 231 13.52 15.61 -14.85
CA TYR A 231 14.07 16.78 -14.18
C TYR A 231 13.66 16.96 -12.71
N VAL A 232 13.16 15.90 -12.09
CA VAL A 232 12.78 15.84 -10.67
C VAL A 232 13.23 14.51 -10.06
N THR A 233 13.58 14.55 -8.78
CA THR A 233 13.91 13.38 -7.96
C THR A 233 13.28 13.50 -6.58
N ALA A 234 13.38 12.41 -5.77
CA ALA A 234 12.80 12.37 -4.44
C ALA A 234 13.51 13.30 -3.46
N GLY A 235 12.70 14.06 -2.72
CA GLY A 235 13.10 14.85 -1.57
C GLY A 235 13.25 14.01 -0.30
N LYS A 236 13.04 14.63 0.88
CA LYS A 236 13.25 14.01 2.19
C LYS A 236 11.97 13.74 2.95
N TRP A 237 10.84 14.28 2.50
CA TRP A 237 9.58 14.24 3.22
C TRP A 237 8.43 13.72 2.37
N GLY A 238 7.44 13.14 3.03
CA GLY A 238 6.15 12.82 2.46
C GLY A 238 6.06 11.45 1.80
N SER A 239 4.83 11.00 1.63
CA SER A 239 4.51 9.61 1.24
C SER A 239 5.04 9.23 -0.15
N VAL A 240 5.00 10.16 -1.12
CA VAL A 240 5.45 9.85 -2.49
C VAL A 240 6.97 9.74 -2.57
N ASN A 241 7.71 10.53 -1.77
CA ASN A 241 9.16 10.39 -1.66
C ASN A 241 9.54 9.10 -0.94
N ALA A 242 8.82 8.73 0.12
CA ALA A 242 9.05 7.49 0.86
C ALA A 242 8.84 6.22 -0.01
N LEU A 243 8.04 6.32 -1.07
CA LEU A 243 7.86 5.27 -2.07
C LEU A 243 8.95 5.26 -3.14
N SER A 244 9.85 6.24 -3.19
CA SER A 244 10.91 6.30 -4.21
C SER A 244 11.88 5.12 -4.09
N PRO A 245 12.43 4.62 -5.21
CA PRO A 245 13.55 3.68 -5.22
C PRO A 245 14.76 4.13 -4.40
N LYS A 246 14.93 5.43 -4.21
CA LYS A 246 16.00 6.01 -3.37
C LYS A 246 15.93 5.54 -1.91
N TYR A 247 14.73 5.22 -1.42
CA TYR A 247 14.47 4.90 -0.04
C TYR A 247 13.72 3.56 0.13
N HIS A 248 13.86 2.66 -0.84
CA HIS A 248 13.19 1.36 -0.78
C HIS A 248 13.74 0.47 0.35
N VAL A 249 12.96 -0.54 0.73
CA VAL A 249 13.37 -1.52 1.73
C VAL A 249 14.56 -2.35 1.24
N ASP A 250 15.48 -2.68 2.14
CA ASP A 250 16.51 -3.69 1.84
C ASP A 250 15.88 -5.09 1.82
N VAL A 251 15.61 -5.61 0.62
CA VAL A 251 14.99 -6.94 0.43
C VAL A 251 15.84 -8.08 1.00
N ASN A 252 17.16 -7.88 1.16
CA ASN A 252 18.04 -8.91 1.75
C ASN A 252 17.70 -9.15 3.22
N LYS A 253 17.25 -8.13 3.96
CA LYS A 253 16.75 -8.31 5.34
C LYS A 253 15.56 -9.27 5.36
N ILE A 254 14.64 -9.17 4.37
CA ILE A 254 13.49 -10.07 4.26
C ILE A 254 13.95 -11.51 3.97
N TYR A 255 14.93 -11.68 3.05
CA TYR A 255 15.48 -12.98 2.72
C TYR A 255 16.24 -13.63 3.87
N GLN A 256 16.82 -12.82 4.77
CA GLN A 256 17.59 -13.25 5.93
C GLN A 256 16.77 -13.34 7.21
N ALA A 257 15.53 -12.84 7.22
CA ALA A 257 14.67 -12.89 8.39
C ALA A 257 14.52 -14.32 8.93
N SER A 258 14.61 -14.47 10.25
CA SER A 258 14.46 -15.77 10.92
C SER A 258 13.04 -16.31 10.86
N ASN A 259 12.04 -15.41 10.94
CA ASN A 259 10.64 -15.75 10.79
C ASN A 259 10.19 -15.49 9.34
N LYS A 260 10.15 -16.55 8.53
CA LYS A 260 9.60 -16.48 7.17
C LYS A 260 8.15 -16.94 7.16
N VAL A 261 7.27 -15.99 7.01
CA VAL A 261 5.82 -16.24 7.00
C VAL A 261 5.32 -16.65 5.61
N GLU A 262 4.15 -17.27 5.55
CA GLU A 262 3.48 -17.51 4.27
C GLU A 262 2.96 -16.17 3.72
N VAL A 263 3.14 -15.99 2.40
CA VAL A 263 2.69 -14.81 1.67
C VAL A 263 1.61 -15.20 0.67
N LEU A 264 0.47 -14.51 0.73
CA LEU A 264 -0.53 -14.48 -0.33
C LEU A 264 -0.31 -13.21 -1.16
N TRP A 265 -0.01 -13.35 -2.44
CA TRP A 265 0.00 -12.23 -3.38
C TRP A 265 -1.28 -12.26 -4.22
N ALA A 266 -2.20 -11.34 -3.92
CA ALA A 266 -3.43 -11.14 -4.68
C ALA A 266 -3.29 -9.90 -5.56
N ARG A 267 -3.66 -9.99 -6.84
CA ARG A 267 -3.62 -8.87 -7.79
C ARG A 267 -4.77 -8.92 -8.79
N GLY A 268 -5.17 -7.75 -9.29
CA GLY A 268 -6.11 -7.64 -10.38
C GLY A 268 -5.43 -7.84 -11.74
N GLU A 269 -6.10 -8.56 -12.64
CA GLU A 269 -5.60 -8.83 -14.01
C GLU A 269 -5.43 -7.53 -14.82
N LYS A 270 -6.27 -6.53 -14.56
CA LYS A 270 -6.29 -5.23 -15.24
C LYS A 270 -5.71 -4.11 -14.39
N ASP A 271 -4.86 -4.43 -13.42
CA ASP A 271 -4.22 -3.41 -12.60
C ASP A 271 -3.26 -2.57 -13.46
N ILE A 272 -3.60 -1.28 -13.63
CA ILE A 272 -2.77 -0.30 -14.33
C ILE A 272 -2.12 0.70 -13.36
N ALA A 273 -2.39 0.60 -12.06
CA ALA A 273 -1.68 1.37 -11.05
C ALA A 273 -0.35 0.71 -10.71
N VAL A 274 -0.35 -0.63 -10.56
CA VAL A 274 0.85 -1.44 -10.33
C VAL A 274 0.93 -2.53 -11.38
N SER A 275 1.68 -2.29 -12.43
CA SER A 275 1.92 -3.22 -13.53
C SER A 275 3.25 -2.91 -14.21
N ASP A 276 3.65 -3.73 -15.17
CA ASP A 276 4.86 -3.48 -15.97
C ASP A 276 4.68 -2.30 -16.96
N TYR A 277 3.46 -1.77 -17.07
CA TYR A 277 3.10 -0.61 -17.89
C TYR A 277 2.12 0.29 -17.13
N ALA A 278 2.50 0.72 -15.92
CA ALA A 278 1.63 1.51 -15.06
C ALA A 278 1.27 2.86 -15.70
N GLY A 279 -0.03 3.20 -15.66
CA GLY A 279 -0.56 4.39 -16.34
C GLY A 279 -0.05 5.73 -15.81
N SER A 280 0.59 5.76 -14.64
CA SER A 280 1.22 6.94 -14.06
C SER A 280 2.76 6.90 -14.09
N ASP A 281 3.35 5.89 -14.73
CA ASP A 281 4.81 5.77 -14.84
C ASP A 281 5.37 6.77 -15.85
N PRO A 282 6.44 7.56 -15.53
CA PRO A 282 7.04 8.52 -16.45
C PRO A 282 7.50 7.88 -17.75
N GLY A 283 8.05 6.66 -17.73
CA GLY A 283 8.48 5.95 -18.94
C GLY A 283 7.31 5.66 -19.87
N VAL A 284 6.17 5.25 -19.31
CA VAL A 284 4.92 5.04 -20.08
C VAL A 284 4.41 6.36 -20.64
N LEU A 285 4.30 7.39 -19.80
CA LEU A 285 3.79 8.71 -20.21
C LEU A 285 4.73 9.40 -21.21
N GLY A 286 6.03 9.26 -21.05
CA GLY A 286 7.05 9.78 -21.98
C GLY A 286 6.95 9.10 -23.35
N LYS A 287 6.84 7.77 -23.38
CA LYS A 287 6.65 7.00 -24.62
C LYS A 287 5.37 7.38 -25.35
N GLN A 288 4.32 7.79 -24.64
CA GLN A 288 3.07 8.30 -25.20
C GLN A 288 3.14 9.78 -25.61
N GLY A 289 4.26 10.47 -25.39
CA GLY A 289 4.42 11.89 -25.69
C GLY A 289 3.76 12.85 -24.70
N LEU A 290 3.29 12.34 -23.56
CA LEU A 290 2.62 13.14 -22.53
C LEU A 290 3.59 13.89 -21.61
N ILE A 291 4.84 13.42 -21.52
CA ILE A 291 5.95 14.14 -20.86
C ILE A 291 6.97 14.51 -21.95
N PRO A 292 7.26 15.82 -22.15
CA PRO A 292 8.17 16.26 -23.20
C PRO A 292 9.62 15.81 -22.96
N ASN A 293 10.43 15.81 -24.03
CA ASN A 293 11.85 15.47 -24.01
C ASN A 293 12.16 14.05 -23.49
N TYR A 294 11.25 13.10 -23.74
CA TYR A 294 11.49 11.69 -23.39
C TYR A 294 12.76 11.19 -24.06
N PRO A 295 13.75 10.68 -23.28
CA PRO A 295 15.06 10.35 -23.83
C PRO A 295 15.04 9.14 -24.76
N SER A 296 14.38 8.09 -24.37
CA SER A 296 14.07 6.84 -25.09
C SER A 296 13.76 5.71 -24.09
N GLU A 297 13.17 4.64 -24.56
CA GLU A 297 12.96 3.41 -23.77
C GLU A 297 14.28 2.73 -23.33
N ALA A 298 15.36 2.91 -24.10
CA ALA A 298 16.68 2.40 -23.72
C ALA A 298 17.26 3.10 -22.49
N VAL A 299 16.89 4.36 -22.25
CA VAL A 299 17.39 5.17 -21.14
C VAL A 299 16.44 5.14 -19.95
N PHE A 300 15.15 5.27 -20.23
CA PHE A 300 14.10 5.32 -19.20
C PHE A 300 12.90 4.46 -19.62
N PRO A 301 12.99 3.12 -19.50
CA PRO A 301 11.87 2.25 -19.80
C PRO A 301 10.74 2.41 -18.78
N PRO A 302 9.53 1.92 -19.08
CA PRO A 302 8.51 1.65 -18.07
C PRO A 302 9.07 0.76 -16.96
N GLN A 303 8.75 1.07 -15.70
CA GLN A 303 9.16 0.22 -14.58
C GLN A 303 8.40 -1.11 -14.59
N PRO A 304 9.09 -2.27 -14.57
CA PRO A 304 8.43 -3.58 -14.61
C PRO A 304 7.99 -4.04 -13.22
N MET A 305 7.03 -3.32 -12.61
CA MET A 305 6.68 -3.49 -11.19
C MET A 305 6.11 -4.89 -10.88
N GLU A 306 5.26 -5.45 -11.75
CA GLU A 306 4.73 -6.81 -11.56
C GLU A 306 5.85 -7.86 -11.64
N SER A 307 6.72 -7.74 -12.62
CA SER A 307 7.90 -8.60 -12.79
C SER A 307 8.87 -8.48 -11.61
N GLN A 308 9.05 -7.28 -11.06
CA GLN A 308 9.83 -7.02 -9.84
C GLN A 308 9.25 -7.73 -8.61
N ILE A 309 7.94 -7.64 -8.40
CA ILE A 309 7.26 -8.33 -7.29
C ILE A 309 7.42 -9.84 -7.43
N ARG A 310 7.19 -10.39 -8.63
CA ARG A 310 7.34 -11.83 -8.92
C ARG A 310 8.76 -12.29 -8.68
N ARG A 311 9.74 -11.54 -9.14
CA ARG A 311 11.17 -11.84 -8.91
C ARG A 311 11.49 -11.84 -7.42
N PHE A 312 11.07 -10.83 -6.67
CA PHE A 312 11.24 -10.74 -5.23
C PHE A 312 10.64 -11.95 -4.50
N LEU A 313 9.39 -12.33 -4.81
CA LEU A 313 8.71 -13.45 -4.18
C LEU A 313 9.37 -14.81 -4.54
N ASN A 314 9.86 -14.95 -5.76
CA ASN A 314 10.63 -16.12 -6.16
C ASN A 314 11.94 -16.23 -5.34
N ASP A 315 12.63 -15.11 -5.13
CA ASP A 315 13.88 -15.11 -4.35
C ASP A 315 13.59 -15.29 -2.86
N TYR A 316 12.47 -14.77 -2.33
CA TYR A 316 11.97 -15.08 -0.99
C TYR A 316 11.71 -16.58 -0.81
N ALA A 317 11.10 -17.24 -1.79
CA ALA A 317 10.87 -18.67 -1.74
C ALA A 317 12.19 -19.47 -1.77
N LYS A 318 13.17 -19.08 -2.58
CA LYS A 318 14.52 -19.68 -2.58
C LYS A 318 15.23 -19.50 -1.23
N ALA A 319 14.95 -18.41 -0.53
CA ALA A 319 15.48 -18.15 0.81
C ALA A 319 14.75 -18.91 1.92
N GLY A 320 13.83 -19.82 1.59
CA GLY A 320 13.09 -20.67 2.54
C GLY A 320 11.72 -20.13 2.97
N GLY A 321 11.26 -19.04 2.38
CA GLY A 321 9.86 -18.61 2.49
C GLY A 321 8.93 -19.36 1.56
N CYS A 322 7.65 -19.00 1.56
CA CYS A 322 6.71 -19.51 0.56
C CYS A 322 5.67 -18.45 0.22
N TYR A 323 5.18 -18.49 -1.01
CA TYR A 323 4.10 -17.63 -1.43
C TYR A 323 3.12 -18.34 -2.38
N ARG A 324 1.93 -17.76 -2.50
CA ARG A 324 0.91 -18.12 -3.50
C ARG A 324 0.47 -16.86 -4.21
N GLU A 325 0.41 -16.92 -5.54
CA GLU A 325 -0.15 -15.85 -6.37
C GLU A 325 -1.61 -16.17 -6.73
N ILE A 326 -2.49 -15.17 -6.57
CA ILE A 326 -3.89 -15.25 -7.00
C ILE A 326 -4.19 -14.07 -7.93
N LEU A 327 -4.59 -14.40 -9.15
CA LEU A 327 -5.02 -13.44 -10.14
C LEU A 327 -6.55 -13.28 -10.11
N ILE A 328 -7.01 -12.08 -9.75
CA ILE A 328 -8.44 -11.73 -9.78
C ILE A 328 -8.77 -11.21 -11.19
N ARG A 329 -9.46 -12.05 -11.97
CA ARG A 329 -9.72 -11.76 -13.39
C ARG A 329 -10.64 -10.57 -13.59
N ASN A 330 -10.40 -9.82 -14.67
CA ASN A 330 -11.19 -8.68 -15.14
C ASN A 330 -11.25 -7.48 -14.16
N LEU A 331 -10.46 -7.44 -13.09
CA LEU A 331 -10.42 -6.35 -12.12
C LEU A 331 -9.06 -5.66 -12.11
N GLY A 332 -9.06 -4.39 -11.69
CA GLY A 332 -7.89 -3.53 -11.54
C GLY A 332 -7.36 -3.50 -10.13
N HIS A 333 -6.82 -2.34 -9.74
CA HIS A 333 -6.10 -2.16 -8.48
C HIS A 333 -6.97 -2.29 -7.23
N ALA A 334 -8.25 -1.86 -7.31
CA ALA A 334 -9.20 -1.91 -6.20
C ALA A 334 -10.05 -3.20 -6.16
N PHE A 335 -9.55 -4.32 -6.68
CA PHE A 335 -10.30 -5.59 -6.76
C PHE A 335 -10.94 -6.00 -5.44
N PHE A 336 -10.32 -5.70 -4.31
CA PHE A 336 -10.81 -6.01 -2.96
C PHE A 336 -12.03 -5.16 -2.55
N LEU A 337 -12.27 -4.03 -3.24
CA LEU A 337 -13.45 -3.17 -3.11
C LEU A 337 -14.49 -3.48 -4.20
N GLU A 338 -14.04 -3.80 -5.41
CA GLU A 338 -14.92 -4.05 -6.54
C GLU A 338 -15.59 -5.43 -6.45
N MET A 339 -14.90 -6.43 -5.92
CA MET A 339 -15.44 -7.78 -5.67
C MET A 339 -15.04 -8.31 -4.27
N PRO A 340 -15.49 -7.65 -3.20
CA PRO A 340 -15.07 -7.95 -1.84
C PRO A 340 -15.37 -9.40 -1.44
N ARG A 341 -16.48 -10.00 -1.90
CA ARG A 341 -16.81 -11.41 -1.60
C ARG A 341 -15.75 -12.38 -2.13
N GLN A 342 -15.23 -12.15 -3.34
CA GLN A 342 -14.20 -13.04 -3.91
C GLN A 342 -12.88 -12.89 -3.19
N PHE A 343 -12.44 -11.65 -2.98
CA PHE A 343 -11.20 -11.39 -2.26
C PHE A 343 -11.26 -11.91 -0.83
N ASN A 344 -12.34 -11.64 -0.11
CA ASN A 344 -12.53 -12.09 1.26
C ASN A 344 -12.57 -13.62 1.38
N ALA A 345 -13.18 -14.33 0.42
CA ALA A 345 -13.16 -15.79 0.42
C ALA A 345 -11.71 -16.33 0.30
N VAL A 346 -10.88 -15.73 -0.55
CA VAL A 346 -9.46 -16.10 -0.71
C VAL A 346 -8.66 -15.75 0.54
N LEU A 347 -8.81 -14.53 1.07
CA LEU A 347 -8.13 -14.06 2.27
C LEU A 347 -8.47 -14.92 3.49
N ASN A 348 -9.76 -15.17 3.71
CA ASN A 348 -10.25 -15.94 4.85
C ASN A 348 -9.75 -17.40 4.80
N HIS A 349 -9.81 -18.02 3.61
CA HIS A 349 -9.24 -19.35 3.43
C HIS A 349 -7.73 -19.38 3.73
N PHE A 350 -7.01 -18.35 3.31
CA PHE A 350 -5.57 -18.24 3.54
C PHE A 350 -5.24 -18.13 5.03
N ILE A 351 -5.82 -17.16 5.76
CA ILE A 351 -5.52 -16.97 7.19
C ILE A 351 -5.93 -18.18 8.05
N LEU A 352 -7.12 -18.75 7.80
CA LEU A 352 -7.58 -19.97 8.45
C LEU A 352 -6.62 -21.13 8.23
N SER A 353 -6.14 -21.33 6.99
CA SER A 353 -5.20 -22.41 6.67
C SER A 353 -3.84 -22.26 7.36
N VAL A 354 -3.39 -21.01 7.57
CA VAL A 354 -2.15 -20.72 8.31
C VAL A 354 -2.32 -21.07 9.78
N ASP A 355 -3.43 -20.62 10.42
CA ASP A 355 -3.66 -20.88 11.84
C ASP A 355 -3.85 -22.36 12.14
N GLN A 356 -4.54 -23.10 11.28
CA GLN A 356 -4.69 -24.56 11.43
C GLN A 356 -3.33 -25.26 11.38
N ARG A 357 -2.40 -24.84 10.51
CA ARG A 357 -1.05 -25.42 10.47
C ARG A 357 -0.22 -25.06 11.70
N ILE A 358 -0.32 -23.84 12.21
CA ILE A 358 0.37 -23.43 13.43
C ILE A 358 -0.12 -24.27 14.63
N GLU A 359 -1.44 -24.48 14.75
CA GLU A 359 -2.01 -25.31 15.80
C GLU A 359 -1.57 -26.76 15.71
N LEU A 360 -1.58 -27.35 14.51
CA LEU A 360 -1.13 -28.72 14.27
C LEU A 360 0.34 -28.90 14.70
N ILE A 361 1.23 -27.98 14.31
CA ILE A 361 2.67 -28.04 14.68
C ILE A 361 2.82 -27.98 16.20
N ARG A 362 2.07 -27.11 16.89
CA ARG A 362 2.08 -27.03 18.37
C ARG A 362 1.59 -28.30 19.05
N THR A 363 0.66 -29.00 18.44
CA THR A 363 0.07 -30.23 18.99
C THR A 363 0.96 -31.44 18.79
N VAL A 364 1.57 -31.58 17.60
CA VAL A 364 2.44 -32.72 17.26
C VAL A 364 3.86 -32.57 17.84
N GLY A 365 4.29 -31.33 18.11
CA GLY A 365 5.63 -31.06 18.69
C GLY A 365 5.68 -31.14 20.22
N LYS A 366 4.56 -31.53 20.89
CA LYS A 366 4.49 -31.88 22.32
C LYS A 366 4.51 -33.40 22.49
#